data_f7536048013e551fd1e2b7999f2cafe5
#
_entry.id   f7536048013e551fd1e2b7999f2cafe5
#
_cell.length_a   1.000
_cell.length_b   1.000
_cell.length_c   1.000
_cell.angle_alpha   90.00
_cell.angle_beta   90.00
_cell.angle_gamma   90.00
#
_symmetry.space_group_name_H-M   'P 1'
#
loop_
_entity.id
_entity.type
_entity.pdbx_description
1 polymer ?
#
loop_
_entity_poly.entity_id
_entity_poly.type
_entity_poly.pdbx_seq_one_letter_code
_entity_poly.pdbx_strand_id
1 'polypeptide(L)'
;LKYSTPLFSLDKPAAYKEIYKDHIIIPPQAFVIGTTIEVIKLPNNMSAFVEGRSSIGRLGLFIQNAGWVDPGFEGHITLELYNANRVPIELKAGRRICQLVLAALDQETTPYIGKYYGQNKATETQVSLEEESEDVSLKTKWKFKEFD
;
A
#
# COMPACT_ATOMS: atom_id res chain seq x y z
N LEU A 1 20.60 -8.93 -27.74
CA LEU A 1 19.23 -8.54 -27.33
C LEU A 1 19.35 -7.76 -26.02
N LYS A 2 19.28 -6.42 -26.10
CA LYS A 2 19.13 -5.58 -24.91
C LYS A 2 17.66 -5.69 -24.49
N TYR A 3 17.35 -6.48 -23.50
CA TYR A 3 16.07 -6.38 -22.81
C TYR A 3 16.12 -5.11 -21.97
N SER A 4 15.38 -4.08 -22.39
CA SER A 4 15.10 -2.94 -21.51
C SER A 4 14.07 -3.42 -20.49
N THR A 5 14.50 -3.78 -19.31
CA THR A 5 13.59 -4.01 -18.19
C THR A 5 12.86 -2.70 -17.90
N PRO A 6 11.53 -2.67 -17.84
CA PRO A 6 10.82 -1.46 -17.47
C PRO A 6 11.29 -1.01 -16.08
N LEU A 7 11.72 0.24 -15.98
CA LEU A 7 12.19 0.85 -14.74
C LEU A 7 11.08 1.75 -14.19
N PHE A 8 10.65 1.51 -12.96
CA PHE A 8 9.84 2.48 -12.23
C PHE A 8 10.73 3.58 -11.66
N SER A 9 10.30 4.81 -11.82
CA SER A 9 10.93 5.99 -11.22
C SER A 9 9.98 6.61 -10.21
N LEU A 10 10.49 7.06 -9.07
CA LEU A 10 9.68 7.77 -8.09
C LEU A 10 9.22 9.15 -8.60
N ASP A 11 9.96 9.71 -9.56
CA ASP A 11 9.70 11.03 -10.14
C ASP A 11 8.72 10.99 -11.32
N LYS A 12 8.19 9.81 -11.66
CA LYS A 12 7.27 9.61 -12.79
C LYS A 12 6.06 8.82 -12.38
N PRO A 13 4.87 9.17 -12.93
CA PRO A 13 3.68 8.36 -12.70
C PRO A 13 3.90 6.91 -13.12
N ALA A 14 3.50 5.97 -12.26
CA ALA A 14 3.49 4.56 -12.60
C ALA A 14 2.21 4.21 -13.37
N ALA A 15 2.33 3.39 -14.41
CA ALA A 15 1.18 2.90 -15.17
C ALA A 15 0.70 1.57 -14.59
N TYR A 16 -0.60 1.49 -14.29
CA TYR A 16 -1.27 0.29 -13.81
C TYR A 16 -2.33 -0.16 -14.79
N LYS A 17 -2.58 -1.46 -14.84
CA LYS A 17 -3.71 -2.03 -15.54
C LYS A 17 -4.81 -2.32 -14.53
N GLU A 18 -5.94 -1.63 -14.65
CA GLU A 18 -7.11 -1.88 -13.80
C GLU A 18 -7.83 -3.18 -14.22
N ILE A 19 -8.22 -3.97 -13.23
CA ILE A 19 -8.94 -5.23 -13.42
C ILE A 19 -10.15 -5.24 -12.47
N TYR A 20 -11.35 -5.39 -13.05
CA TYR A 20 -12.60 -5.52 -12.30
C TYR A 20 -13.12 -6.94 -12.44
N LYS A 21 -12.94 -7.77 -11.40
CA LYS A 21 -13.35 -9.17 -11.37
C LYS A 21 -13.78 -9.57 -9.97
N ASP A 22 -14.59 -10.61 -9.88
CA ASP A 22 -14.97 -11.27 -8.62
C ASP A 22 -13.85 -12.11 -8.01
N HIS A 23 -12.82 -12.46 -8.79
CA HIS A 23 -11.61 -13.13 -8.33
C HIS A 23 -10.44 -12.80 -9.24
N ILE A 24 -9.23 -12.93 -8.70
CA ILE A 24 -7.97 -12.81 -9.44
C ILE A 24 -7.07 -14.00 -9.11
N ILE A 25 -6.20 -14.34 -10.06
CA ILE A 25 -5.09 -15.26 -9.84
C ILE A 25 -3.83 -14.42 -9.78
N ILE A 26 -3.15 -14.46 -8.65
CA ILE A 26 -1.89 -13.76 -8.41
C ILE A 26 -0.74 -14.75 -8.68
N PRO A 27 0.01 -14.58 -9.79
CA PRO A 27 1.15 -15.45 -10.09
C PRO A 27 2.23 -15.38 -9.00
N PRO A 28 3.14 -16.35 -8.94
CA PRO A 28 4.33 -16.26 -8.08
C PRO A 28 5.11 -14.96 -8.33
N GLN A 29 5.56 -14.32 -7.26
CA GLN A 29 6.35 -13.09 -7.29
C GLN A 29 5.64 -11.89 -7.95
N ALA A 30 4.31 -11.97 -8.13
CA ALA A 30 3.53 -10.86 -8.65
C ALA A 30 3.08 -9.92 -7.52
N PHE A 31 3.08 -8.64 -7.84
CA PHE A 31 2.59 -7.56 -7.00
C PHE A 31 1.29 -7.01 -7.58
N VAL A 32 0.27 -6.85 -6.74
CA VAL A 32 -1.06 -6.38 -7.12
C VAL A 32 -1.54 -5.36 -6.08
N ILE A 33 -2.16 -4.30 -6.55
CA ILE A 33 -2.84 -3.33 -5.68
C ILE A 33 -4.33 -3.65 -5.67
N GLY A 34 -4.89 -3.79 -4.48
CA GLY A 34 -6.31 -3.98 -4.24
C GLY A 34 -6.89 -2.90 -3.35
N THR A 35 -8.20 -2.96 -3.11
CA THR A 35 -8.86 -2.06 -2.15
C THR A 35 -9.79 -2.84 -1.22
N THR A 36 -10.00 -2.32 -0.03
CA THR A 36 -11.00 -2.87 0.89
C THR A 36 -12.42 -2.63 0.39
N ILE A 37 -13.35 -3.50 0.76
CA ILE A 37 -14.79 -3.27 0.57
C ILE A 37 -15.27 -2.25 1.60
N GLU A 38 -14.72 -2.32 2.80
CA GLU A 38 -15.08 -1.45 3.91
C GLU A 38 -14.53 -0.04 3.70
N VAL A 39 -15.37 0.95 4.00
CA VAL A 39 -14.95 2.34 4.20
C VAL A 39 -14.54 2.49 5.66
N ILE A 40 -13.36 3.01 5.88
CA ILE A 40 -12.83 3.28 7.22
C ILE A 40 -12.98 4.78 7.50
N LYS A 41 -13.39 5.08 8.74
CA LYS A 41 -13.42 6.44 9.26
C LYS A 41 -12.85 6.43 10.66
N LEU A 42 -11.66 6.99 10.82
CA LEU A 42 -11.00 7.11 12.11
C LEU A 42 -11.33 8.45 12.78
N PRO A 43 -11.57 8.48 14.09
CA PRO A 43 -11.65 9.74 14.83
C PRO A 43 -10.24 10.36 14.99
N ASN A 44 -10.20 11.64 15.39
CA ASN A 44 -8.95 12.39 15.48
C ASN A 44 -8.03 11.98 16.64
N ASN A 45 -8.53 11.12 17.55
CA ASN A 45 -7.78 10.60 18.70
C ASN A 45 -7.42 9.11 18.54
N MET A 46 -7.47 8.59 17.31
CA MET A 46 -7.17 7.19 17.04
C MET A 46 -6.42 7.05 15.73
N SER A 47 -5.41 6.20 15.72
CA SER A 47 -4.76 5.71 14.51
C SER A 47 -4.99 4.21 14.36
N ALA A 48 -4.65 3.65 13.21
CA ALA A 48 -4.73 2.22 12.98
C ALA A 48 -3.53 1.71 12.19
N PHE A 49 -3.34 0.39 12.25
CA PHE A 49 -2.35 -0.33 11.43
C PHE A 49 -3.06 -1.42 10.65
N VAL A 50 -2.78 -1.50 9.38
CA VAL A 50 -3.20 -2.63 8.55
C VAL A 50 -2.21 -3.77 8.74
N GLU A 51 -2.72 -4.91 9.16
CA GLU A 51 -1.94 -6.11 9.38
C GLU A 51 -2.50 -7.29 8.60
N GLY A 52 -1.60 -8.14 8.10
CA GLY A 52 -1.99 -9.40 7.49
C GLY A 52 -2.58 -10.37 8.52
N ARG A 53 -3.33 -11.35 8.03
CA ARG A 53 -3.81 -12.47 8.87
C ARG A 53 -2.84 -13.64 8.75
N SER A 54 -2.50 -14.26 9.87
CA SER A 54 -1.54 -15.38 9.92
C SER A 54 -1.91 -16.55 9.00
N SER A 55 -3.21 -16.86 8.87
CA SER A 55 -3.70 -17.90 7.97
C SER A 55 -3.47 -17.57 6.48
N ILE A 56 -3.44 -16.30 6.13
CA ILE A 56 -3.19 -15.83 4.76
C ILE A 56 -1.68 -15.75 4.52
N GLY A 57 -0.92 -15.23 5.47
CA GLY A 57 0.54 -15.18 5.40
C GLY A 57 1.18 -16.58 5.26
N ARG A 58 0.61 -17.60 5.91
CA ARG A 58 1.08 -18.99 5.78
C ARG A 58 0.87 -19.59 4.38
N LEU A 59 0.00 -19.01 3.56
CA LEU A 59 -0.15 -19.34 2.14
C LEU A 59 0.84 -18.59 1.25
N GLY A 60 1.67 -17.69 1.84
CA GLY A 60 2.63 -16.90 1.10
C GLY A 60 2.04 -15.63 0.48
N LEU A 61 0.80 -15.26 0.80
CA LEU A 61 0.25 -13.97 0.40
C LEU A 61 0.57 -12.93 1.47
N PHE A 62 1.44 -12.00 1.15
CA PHE A 62 1.82 -10.89 2.01
C PHE A 62 0.98 -9.66 1.69
N ILE A 63 0.51 -9.02 2.74
CA ILE A 63 -0.07 -7.69 2.68
C ILE A 63 1.07 -6.75 3.06
N GLN A 64 1.76 -6.22 2.03
CA GLN A 64 2.89 -5.31 2.18
C GLN A 64 2.35 -3.90 2.00
N ASN A 65 2.29 -3.14 3.05
CA ASN A 65 1.88 -1.76 2.94
C ASN A 65 2.59 -0.90 3.99
N ALA A 66 2.63 0.39 3.75
CA ALA A 66 2.89 1.37 4.77
C ALA A 66 1.67 1.40 5.70
N GLY A 67 1.53 0.38 6.55
CA GLY A 67 0.31 -0.01 7.24
C GLY A 67 -0.33 1.02 8.17
N TRP A 68 0.26 2.21 8.27
CA TRP A 68 -0.23 3.30 9.09
C TRP A 68 -1.48 3.94 8.48
N VAL A 69 -2.53 4.08 9.28
CA VAL A 69 -3.74 4.84 8.96
C VAL A 69 -3.85 6.01 9.92
N ASP A 70 -3.74 7.20 9.38
CA ASP A 70 -3.69 8.44 10.16
C ASP A 70 -5.03 8.73 10.87
N PRO A 71 -4.98 9.44 12.00
CA PRO A 71 -6.18 9.99 12.64
C PRO A 71 -6.97 10.86 11.69
N GLY A 72 -8.30 10.74 11.72
CA GLY A 72 -9.18 11.47 10.82
C GLY A 72 -9.23 10.94 9.38
N PHE A 73 -8.49 9.88 9.03
CA PHE A 73 -8.61 9.25 7.71
C PHE A 73 -10.04 8.80 7.44
N GLU A 74 -10.51 9.06 6.23
CA GLU A 74 -11.78 8.55 5.72
C GLU A 74 -11.60 8.03 4.30
N GLY A 75 -12.04 6.80 4.02
CA GLY A 75 -11.95 6.19 2.69
C GLY A 75 -11.79 4.67 2.74
N HIS A 76 -11.65 4.08 1.56
CA HIS A 76 -11.22 2.69 1.42
C HIS A 76 -9.70 2.60 1.64
N ILE A 77 -9.22 1.46 2.12
CA ILE A 77 -7.78 1.25 2.27
C ILE A 77 -7.25 0.52 1.03
N THR A 78 -6.21 1.07 0.43
CA THR A 78 -5.45 0.40 -0.62
C THR A 78 -4.57 -0.67 0.02
N LEU A 79 -4.60 -1.87 -0.54
CA LEU A 79 -3.82 -3.03 -0.09
C LEU A 79 -2.79 -3.40 -1.15
N GLU A 80 -1.56 -3.51 -0.74
CA GLU A 80 -0.43 -3.96 -1.56
C GLU A 80 -0.22 -5.45 -1.32
N LEU A 81 -0.53 -6.26 -2.33
CA LEU A 81 -0.55 -7.72 -2.24
C LEU A 81 0.64 -8.30 -2.99
N TYR A 82 1.43 -9.12 -2.32
CA TYR A 82 2.57 -9.81 -2.93
C TYR A 82 2.48 -11.32 -2.71
N ASN A 83 2.51 -12.08 -3.80
CA ASN A 83 2.60 -13.54 -3.73
C ASN A 83 4.05 -13.98 -3.60
N ALA A 84 4.48 -14.28 -2.39
CA ALA A 84 5.82 -14.82 -2.10
C ALA A 84 5.89 -16.35 -2.26
N ASN A 85 4.78 -17.02 -2.60
CA ASN A 85 4.76 -18.46 -2.82
C ASN A 85 5.29 -18.80 -4.22
N ARG A 86 5.62 -20.09 -4.45
CA ARG A 86 6.06 -20.64 -5.74
C ARG A 86 4.91 -21.04 -6.66
N VAL A 87 3.68 -21.05 -6.14
CA VAL A 87 2.46 -21.39 -6.89
C VAL A 87 1.53 -20.19 -6.96
N PRO A 88 0.67 -20.10 -8.00
CA PRO A 88 -0.33 -19.05 -8.08
C PRO A 88 -1.31 -19.12 -6.90
N ILE A 89 -1.80 -17.97 -6.46
CA ILE A 89 -2.81 -17.85 -5.40
C ILE A 89 -4.09 -17.28 -6.02
N GLU A 90 -5.21 -17.99 -5.88
CA GLU A 90 -6.52 -17.45 -6.21
C GLU A 90 -7.05 -16.63 -5.02
N LEU A 91 -7.44 -15.39 -5.30
CA LEU A 91 -8.06 -14.50 -4.33
C LEU A 91 -9.44 -14.07 -4.83
N LYS A 92 -10.48 -14.34 -4.04
CA LYS A 92 -11.85 -13.92 -4.31
C LYS A 92 -12.14 -12.59 -3.63
N ALA A 93 -12.87 -11.72 -4.31
CA ALA A 93 -13.39 -10.49 -3.72
C ALA A 93 -14.23 -10.79 -2.46
N GLY A 94 -14.19 -9.91 -1.48
CA GLY A 94 -14.88 -10.09 -0.20
C GLY A 94 -14.21 -11.07 0.76
N ARG A 95 -13.09 -11.68 0.39
CA ARG A 95 -12.33 -12.53 1.31
C ARG A 95 -11.63 -11.68 2.37
N ARG A 96 -11.83 -12.00 3.65
CA ARG A 96 -11.11 -11.35 4.76
C ARG A 96 -9.64 -11.78 4.76
N ILE A 97 -8.73 -10.88 4.35
CA ILE A 97 -7.29 -11.14 4.20
C ILE A 97 -6.41 -10.33 5.14
N CYS A 98 -6.91 -9.23 5.65
CA CYS A 98 -6.21 -8.34 6.58
C CYS A 98 -7.09 -8.02 7.80
N GLN A 99 -6.54 -7.24 8.69
CA GLN A 99 -7.18 -6.74 9.91
C GLN A 99 -6.64 -5.35 10.23
N LEU A 100 -7.41 -4.56 10.98
CA LEU A 100 -6.95 -3.31 11.55
C LEU A 100 -6.64 -3.50 13.03
N VAL A 101 -5.47 -3.04 13.44
CA VAL A 101 -5.10 -2.85 14.84
C VAL A 101 -5.30 -1.39 15.17
N LEU A 102 -6.18 -1.11 16.12
CA LEU A 102 -6.50 0.26 16.53
C LEU A 102 -5.60 0.69 17.69
N ALA A 103 -5.12 1.93 17.63
CA ALA A 103 -4.31 2.54 18.66
C ALA A 103 -4.94 3.87 19.09
N ALA A 104 -5.25 4.00 20.37
CA ALA A 104 -5.69 5.28 20.93
C ALA A 104 -4.50 6.22 21.05
N LEU A 105 -4.73 7.51 20.78
CA LEU A 105 -3.78 8.59 21.05
C LEU A 105 -4.07 9.17 22.43
N ASP A 106 -3.07 9.76 23.05
CA ASP A 106 -3.20 10.45 24.35
C ASP A 106 -3.93 11.80 24.24
N GLN A 107 -4.03 12.34 23.00
CA GLN A 107 -4.74 13.57 22.69
C GLN A 107 -5.25 13.56 21.24
N GLU A 108 -6.21 14.43 20.95
CA GLU A 108 -6.64 14.65 19.56
C GLU A 108 -5.54 15.35 18.76
N THR A 109 -5.45 15.00 17.49
CA THR A 109 -4.52 15.60 16.54
C THR A 109 -5.27 16.21 15.35
N THR A 110 -4.56 16.96 14.54
CA THR A 110 -5.09 17.48 13.27
C THR A 110 -5.46 16.30 12.36
N PRO A 111 -6.70 16.27 11.83
CA PRO A 111 -7.13 15.18 10.98
C PRO A 111 -6.32 15.11 9.68
N TYR A 112 -6.10 13.91 9.20
CA TYR A 112 -5.47 13.68 7.91
C TYR A 112 -6.32 14.21 6.76
N ILE A 113 -5.74 15.08 5.94
CA ILE A 113 -6.32 15.62 4.70
C ILE A 113 -5.33 15.48 3.53
N GLY A 114 -4.47 14.48 3.59
CA GLY A 114 -3.44 14.22 2.58
C GLY A 114 -3.98 13.64 1.27
N LYS A 115 -3.07 13.32 0.37
CA LYS A 115 -3.33 12.88 -1.01
C LYS A 115 -4.19 11.61 -1.16
N TYR A 116 -4.31 10.80 -0.12
CA TYR A 116 -5.13 9.58 -0.12
C TYR A 116 -6.44 9.71 0.67
N TYR A 117 -6.79 10.93 1.11
CA TYR A 117 -8.06 11.17 1.80
C TYR A 117 -9.24 10.98 0.84
N GLY A 118 -10.28 10.28 1.29
CA GLY A 118 -11.50 10.07 0.51
C GLY A 118 -11.35 9.10 -0.66
N GLN A 119 -10.28 8.31 -0.70
CA GLN A 119 -10.09 7.34 -1.79
C GLN A 119 -11.23 6.32 -1.82
N ASN A 120 -11.75 6.03 -3.01
CA ASN A 120 -12.91 5.17 -3.25
C ASN A 120 -12.59 3.92 -4.10
N LYS A 121 -11.33 3.74 -4.48
CA LYS A 121 -10.81 2.60 -5.25
C LYS A 121 -9.36 2.33 -4.83
N ALA A 122 -8.78 1.25 -5.36
CA ALA A 122 -7.34 1.03 -5.27
C ALA A 122 -6.61 2.22 -5.91
N THR A 123 -5.91 2.99 -5.09
CA THR A 123 -5.25 4.22 -5.53
C THR A 123 -3.81 3.92 -5.88
N GLU A 124 -3.41 4.35 -7.06
CA GLU A 124 -2.04 4.28 -7.53
C GLU A 124 -1.11 5.15 -6.68
N THR A 125 0.19 4.88 -6.75
CA THR A 125 1.16 5.73 -6.07
C THR A 125 1.11 7.17 -6.60
N GLN A 126 1.12 8.11 -5.68
CA GLN A 126 1.18 9.55 -5.97
C GLN A 126 2.54 10.14 -5.56
N VAL A 127 3.56 9.30 -5.41
CA VAL A 127 4.90 9.73 -4.99
C VAL A 127 5.50 10.77 -5.93
N SER A 128 5.24 10.66 -7.24
CA SER A 128 5.72 11.63 -8.22
C SER A 128 5.09 13.03 -8.11
N LEU A 129 4.06 13.19 -7.28
CA LEU A 129 3.43 14.48 -6.98
C LEU A 129 4.00 15.13 -5.71
N GLU A 130 4.89 14.44 -5.00
CA GLU A 130 5.56 14.98 -3.82
C GLU A 130 6.61 16.01 -4.29
N GLU A 131 6.49 17.23 -3.81
CA GLU A 131 7.53 18.23 -3.98
C GLU A 131 8.72 17.85 -3.09
N GLU A 132 9.91 17.66 -3.70
CA GLU A 132 11.12 17.56 -2.91
C GLU A 132 11.36 18.89 -2.19
N SER A 133 11.62 18.83 -0.87
CA SER A 133 12.03 20.03 -0.16
C SER A 133 13.33 20.56 -0.74
N GLU A 134 13.37 21.84 -1.11
CA GLU A 134 14.59 22.52 -1.58
C GLU A 134 15.65 22.67 -0.47
N ASP A 135 15.37 22.23 0.74
CA ASP A 135 16.33 22.31 1.85
C ASP A 135 17.45 21.30 1.65
N VAL A 136 18.49 21.79 0.98
CA VAL A 136 19.73 21.06 0.66
C VAL A 136 20.44 20.53 1.91
N SER A 137 20.15 21.09 3.08
CA SER A 137 20.76 20.67 4.37
C SER A 137 20.27 19.29 4.80
N LEU A 138 19.07 18.87 4.35
CA LEU A 138 18.47 17.57 4.64
C LEU A 138 18.73 16.51 3.56
N LYS A 139 19.40 16.86 2.45
CA LYS A 139 19.77 15.87 1.42
C LYS A 139 20.84 14.92 1.97
N THR A 140 20.41 13.92 2.69
CA THR A 140 21.25 12.80 3.07
C THR A 140 21.68 12.08 1.79
N LYS A 141 22.95 12.21 1.43
CA LYS A 141 23.53 11.43 0.32
C LYS A 141 23.60 9.98 0.75
N TRP A 142 22.65 9.18 0.35
CA TRP A 142 22.70 7.73 0.52
C TRP A 142 23.83 7.18 -0.37
N LYS A 143 24.82 6.53 0.25
CA LYS A 143 25.80 5.72 -0.47
C LYS A 143 25.34 4.28 -0.41
N PHE A 144 24.87 3.77 -1.54
CA PHE A 144 24.62 2.35 -1.69
C PHE A 144 25.96 1.66 -1.95
N LYS A 145 26.24 0.56 -1.23
CA LYS A 145 27.27 -0.38 -1.62
C LYS A 145 26.62 -1.41 -2.53
N GLU A 146 27.10 -1.51 -3.76
CA GLU A 146 26.80 -2.68 -4.59
C GLU A 146 27.55 -3.86 -3.97
N PHE A 147 26.84 -4.95 -3.77
CA PHE A 147 27.41 -6.23 -3.39
C PHE A 147 27.71 -6.97 -4.70
N ASP A 148 28.98 -7.31 -4.90
CA ASP A 148 29.43 -8.15 -6.02
C ASP A 148 28.86 -9.58 -5.93
#